data_e1c7088e2975871bd5e418892f0baa42
#
_entry.id   e1c7088e2975871bd5e418892f0baa42
#
_cell.length_a   1.000
_cell.length_b   1.000
_cell.length_c   1.000
_cell.angle_alpha   90.00
_cell.angle_beta   90.00
_cell.angle_gamma   90.00
#
_symmetry.space_group_name_H-M   'P 1'
#
loop_
_entity.id
_entity.type
_entity.pdbx_description
1 polymer ?
#
loop_
_entity_poly.entity_id
_entity_poly.type
_entity_poly.pdbx_seq_one_letter_code
_entity_poly.pdbx_strand_id
1 'polypeptide(L)'
;MSDGTVAAVRGVSFEIPEGAFLTLLGPSGCGKTTTLRCVAGLEAPDSGEIHIGERLVFSGSQGVAVPAYKRGVGMVFQSYAIWPHMTVFENVAFPLVHGGFRVPRSQVKERVRKALELIGLAELGSRPAPLLSGGQQQRVSLARALVYEPRLLLLDEPLSNLDAKLREEMRLELRELIDRLKISTLYVTHDQEEALVLSDRIAVMRDGQILQEGSPREIYLDPLNPFVASFVGKANFVDGSVEGQKDERGGIAIRTPLGQLICAPRLDLTIGEQVSVVFRPEDVHVRTDSSGHDRNTFPGVVERVIFVGNKILCEIRVGSVLVQSEINARFKLQQGGKVTVEISPECIGVIRHKQ
;
A
#
# COMPACT_ATOMS: atom_id res chain seq x y z
N MET A 1 19.34 7.79 -33.28
CA MET A 1 18.05 7.84 -32.59
C MET A 1 18.05 6.66 -31.65
N SER A 2 18.22 6.87 -30.35
CA SER A 2 18.19 5.80 -29.37
C SER A 2 16.74 5.31 -29.28
N ASP A 3 16.50 4.06 -29.63
CA ASP A 3 15.24 3.38 -29.34
C ASP A 3 14.96 3.52 -27.84
N GLY A 4 13.96 4.34 -27.51
CA GLY A 4 13.61 4.67 -26.13
C GLY A 4 12.87 3.52 -25.43
N THR A 5 13.50 2.36 -25.32
CA THR A 5 13.01 1.23 -24.54
C THR A 5 13.11 1.62 -23.06
N VAL A 6 12.02 2.02 -22.45
CA VAL A 6 11.95 2.30 -21.01
C VAL A 6 11.83 0.97 -20.27
N ALA A 7 12.85 0.61 -19.48
CA ALA A 7 12.79 -0.54 -18.61
C ALA A 7 11.71 -0.31 -17.54
N ALA A 8 10.57 -0.99 -17.66
CA ALA A 8 9.43 -0.86 -16.75
C ALA A 8 9.74 -1.43 -15.34
N VAL A 9 10.61 -2.45 -15.27
CA VAL A 9 11.06 -3.09 -14.02
C VAL A 9 12.58 -3.17 -14.05
N ARG A 10 13.25 -2.78 -12.96
CA ARG A 10 14.72 -2.65 -12.88
C ARG A 10 15.27 -3.41 -11.68
N GLY A 11 15.34 -4.74 -11.80
CA GLY A 11 15.93 -5.60 -10.76
C GLY A 11 15.10 -5.63 -9.47
N VAL A 12 13.82 -6.00 -9.59
CA VAL A 12 12.92 -6.19 -8.44
C VAL A 12 13.06 -7.61 -7.92
N SER A 13 13.26 -7.74 -6.59
CA SER A 13 13.27 -9.01 -5.89
C SER A 13 12.41 -8.90 -4.64
N PHE A 14 11.54 -9.87 -4.39
CA PHE A 14 10.70 -9.97 -3.20
C PHE A 14 10.27 -11.42 -2.97
N GLU A 15 9.82 -11.71 -1.77
CA GLU A 15 9.29 -13.01 -1.36
C GLU A 15 7.92 -12.84 -0.70
N ILE A 16 7.00 -13.76 -0.99
CA ILE A 16 5.69 -13.83 -0.35
C ILE A 16 5.64 -15.12 0.46
N PRO A 17 5.70 -15.05 1.79
CA PRO A 17 5.51 -16.21 2.64
C PRO A 17 4.17 -16.90 2.38
N GLU A 18 4.08 -18.19 2.67
CA GLU A 18 2.84 -18.95 2.52
C GLU A 18 1.71 -18.31 3.33
N GLY A 19 0.57 -18.06 2.68
CA GLY A 19 -0.59 -17.40 3.28
C GLY A 19 -0.45 -15.90 3.53
N ALA A 20 0.69 -15.28 3.21
CA ALA A 20 0.89 -13.85 3.41
C ALA A 20 0.31 -13.00 2.28
N PHE A 21 -0.03 -11.76 2.62
CA PHE A 21 -0.53 -10.73 1.72
C PHE A 21 0.55 -9.67 1.48
N LEU A 22 1.19 -9.67 0.30
CA LEU A 22 2.15 -8.65 -0.12
C LEU A 22 1.50 -7.66 -1.09
N THR A 23 1.64 -6.37 -0.82
CA THR A 23 1.21 -5.30 -1.74
C THR A 23 2.39 -4.62 -2.41
N LEU A 24 2.35 -4.51 -3.74
CA LEU A 24 3.18 -3.57 -4.50
C LEU A 24 2.44 -2.23 -4.55
N LEU A 25 2.96 -1.24 -3.86
CA LEU A 25 2.40 0.10 -3.74
C LEU A 25 3.28 1.11 -4.47
N GLY A 26 2.71 2.03 -5.25
CA GLY A 26 3.50 3.06 -5.93
C GLY A 26 2.69 3.86 -6.95
N PRO A 27 3.23 4.95 -7.51
CA PRO A 27 2.55 5.76 -8.51
C PRO A 27 2.27 4.99 -9.80
N SER A 28 1.38 5.53 -10.62
CA SER A 28 1.10 4.98 -11.95
C SER A 28 2.37 4.92 -12.80
N GLY A 29 2.56 3.82 -13.52
CA GLY A 29 3.73 3.63 -14.41
C GLY A 29 5.03 3.20 -13.72
N CYS A 30 5.06 2.95 -12.39
CA CYS A 30 6.29 2.53 -11.70
C CYS A 30 6.64 1.03 -11.85
N GLY A 31 5.89 0.23 -12.62
CA GLY A 31 6.21 -1.16 -12.91
C GLY A 31 5.42 -2.23 -12.15
N LYS A 32 4.47 -1.88 -11.26
CA LYS A 32 3.69 -2.82 -10.44
C LYS A 32 2.92 -3.86 -11.25
N THR A 33 2.07 -3.40 -12.17
CA THR A 33 1.26 -4.27 -13.04
C THR A 33 2.15 -5.12 -13.95
N THR A 34 3.25 -4.59 -14.48
CA THR A 34 4.23 -5.36 -15.25
C THR A 34 4.84 -6.47 -14.41
N THR A 35 5.27 -6.17 -13.18
CA THR A 35 5.78 -7.17 -12.23
C THR A 35 4.75 -8.28 -11.98
N LEU A 36 3.50 -7.90 -11.68
CA LEU A 36 2.40 -8.85 -11.45
C LEU A 36 2.14 -9.71 -12.69
N ARG A 37 2.13 -9.13 -13.90
CA ARG A 37 1.96 -9.86 -15.16
C ARG A 37 3.12 -10.80 -15.46
N CYS A 38 4.35 -10.43 -15.11
CA CYS A 38 5.49 -11.34 -15.17
C CYS A 38 5.30 -12.56 -14.26
N VAL A 39 4.83 -12.36 -13.03
CA VAL A 39 4.49 -13.47 -12.11
C VAL A 39 3.35 -14.33 -12.68
N ALA A 40 2.33 -13.71 -13.26
CA ALA A 40 1.20 -14.41 -13.90
C ALA A 40 1.63 -15.22 -15.14
N GLY A 41 2.77 -14.86 -15.79
CA GLY A 41 3.21 -15.43 -17.06
C GLY A 41 2.48 -14.86 -18.28
N LEU A 42 1.93 -13.66 -18.14
CA LEU A 42 1.33 -12.87 -19.23
C LEU A 42 2.37 -12.01 -19.95
N GLU A 43 3.43 -11.66 -19.25
CA GLU A 43 4.63 -10.98 -19.78
C GLU A 43 5.87 -11.78 -19.37
N ALA A 44 6.93 -11.71 -20.19
CA ALA A 44 8.19 -12.37 -19.91
C ALA A 44 9.22 -11.34 -19.45
N PRO A 45 9.86 -11.52 -18.26
CA PRO A 45 11.00 -10.69 -17.89
C PRO A 45 12.18 -10.92 -18.83
N ASP A 46 13.06 -9.93 -18.99
CA ASP A 46 14.30 -10.07 -19.77
C ASP A 46 15.33 -10.95 -19.03
N SER A 47 15.30 -10.97 -17.70
CA SER A 47 16.25 -11.73 -16.87
C SER A 47 15.65 -12.04 -15.49
N GLY A 48 16.38 -12.85 -14.70
CA GLY A 48 15.97 -13.23 -13.35
C GLY A 48 15.22 -14.55 -13.31
N GLU A 49 14.61 -14.83 -12.16
CA GLU A 49 13.88 -16.07 -11.90
C GLU A 49 12.58 -15.80 -11.14
N ILE A 50 11.57 -16.63 -11.40
CA ILE A 50 10.30 -16.61 -10.68
C ILE A 50 9.97 -18.02 -10.22
N HIS A 51 9.75 -18.17 -8.90
CA HIS A 51 9.31 -19.39 -8.28
C HIS A 51 7.89 -19.23 -7.71
N ILE A 52 7.07 -20.27 -7.80
CA ILE A 52 5.75 -20.37 -7.15
C ILE A 52 5.75 -21.66 -6.31
N GLY A 53 5.86 -21.50 -5.00
CA GLY A 53 6.27 -22.58 -4.12
C GLY A 53 7.65 -23.12 -4.51
N GLU A 54 7.82 -24.41 -4.57
CA GLU A 54 9.09 -25.04 -4.99
C GLU A 54 9.30 -25.05 -6.52
N ARG A 55 8.31 -24.62 -7.30
CA ARG A 55 8.35 -24.71 -8.76
C ARG A 55 8.95 -23.48 -9.40
N LEU A 56 10.05 -23.64 -10.14
CA LEU A 56 10.60 -22.63 -11.06
C LEU A 56 9.63 -22.46 -12.25
N VAL A 57 9.08 -21.28 -12.44
CA VAL A 57 8.12 -20.96 -13.52
C VAL A 57 8.68 -20.04 -14.58
N PHE A 58 9.77 -19.35 -14.27
CA PHE A 58 10.56 -18.55 -15.22
C PHE A 58 12.02 -18.52 -14.79
N SER A 59 12.93 -18.68 -15.75
CA SER A 59 14.35 -18.40 -15.59
C SER A 59 14.95 -17.99 -16.95
N GLY A 60 15.43 -16.75 -17.01
CA GLY A 60 16.10 -16.24 -18.21
C GLY A 60 17.38 -17.00 -18.54
N SER A 61 18.15 -17.42 -17.52
CA SER A 61 19.42 -18.15 -17.69
C SER A 61 19.24 -19.60 -18.08
N GLN A 62 18.15 -20.26 -17.65
CA GLN A 62 17.88 -21.69 -17.93
C GLN A 62 16.88 -21.88 -19.07
N GLY A 63 16.36 -20.80 -19.68
CA GLY A 63 15.36 -20.88 -20.74
C GLY A 63 14.01 -21.47 -20.30
N VAL A 64 13.69 -21.35 -19.00
CA VAL A 64 12.40 -21.83 -18.46
C VAL A 64 11.36 -20.74 -18.60
N ALA A 65 10.23 -21.03 -19.27
CA ALA A 65 9.07 -20.13 -19.40
C ALA A 65 7.76 -20.92 -19.34
N VAL A 66 7.25 -21.14 -18.14
CA VAL A 66 5.96 -21.83 -17.96
C VAL A 66 4.82 -20.89 -18.35
N PRO A 67 3.91 -21.29 -19.29
CA PRO A 67 2.82 -20.44 -19.71
C PRO A 67 1.81 -20.21 -18.57
N ALA A 68 1.12 -19.06 -18.58
CA ALA A 68 0.21 -18.59 -17.51
C ALA A 68 -0.77 -19.68 -17.03
N TYR A 69 -1.45 -20.37 -17.95
CA TYR A 69 -2.46 -21.38 -17.64
C TYR A 69 -1.90 -22.64 -16.95
N LYS A 70 -0.58 -22.78 -16.87
CA LYS A 70 0.11 -23.89 -16.15
C LYS A 70 0.80 -23.45 -14.86
N ARG A 71 0.73 -22.17 -14.50
CA ARG A 71 1.40 -21.65 -13.28
C ARG A 71 0.63 -21.91 -11.98
N GLY A 72 -0.67 -22.23 -12.07
CA GLY A 72 -1.52 -22.48 -10.89
C GLY A 72 -1.84 -21.22 -10.09
N VAL A 73 -1.95 -20.08 -10.76
CA VAL A 73 -2.21 -18.77 -10.14
C VAL A 73 -3.62 -18.28 -10.49
N GLY A 74 -4.36 -17.78 -9.51
CA GLY A 74 -5.60 -17.03 -9.72
C GLY A 74 -5.31 -15.58 -10.03
N MET A 75 -6.03 -14.95 -10.95
CA MET A 75 -5.86 -13.55 -11.27
C MET A 75 -7.18 -12.80 -11.36
N VAL A 76 -7.23 -11.64 -10.70
CA VAL A 76 -8.28 -10.64 -10.83
C VAL A 76 -7.69 -9.43 -11.53
N PHE A 77 -8.30 -9.02 -12.63
CA PHE A 77 -7.90 -7.86 -13.43
C PHE A 77 -8.63 -6.60 -12.97
N GLN A 78 -8.04 -5.45 -13.21
CA GLN A 78 -8.63 -4.14 -12.90
C GLN A 78 -10.03 -3.95 -13.52
N SER A 79 -10.28 -4.44 -14.73
CA SER A 79 -11.57 -4.35 -15.41
C SER A 79 -12.53 -5.49 -15.06
N TYR A 80 -12.21 -6.33 -14.03
CA TYR A 80 -12.91 -7.57 -13.66
C TYR A 80 -12.92 -8.64 -14.76
N ALA A 81 -12.76 -8.28 -16.02
CA ALA A 81 -12.75 -9.16 -17.19
C ALA A 81 -13.95 -10.15 -17.21
N ILE A 82 -15.13 -9.66 -16.87
CA ILE A 82 -16.36 -10.45 -16.90
C ILE A 82 -16.79 -10.68 -18.36
N TRP A 83 -17.13 -11.91 -18.72
CA TRP A 83 -17.69 -12.24 -20.03
C TRP A 83 -19.18 -11.86 -20.07
N PRO A 84 -19.56 -10.84 -20.86
CA PRO A 84 -20.92 -10.27 -20.79
C PRO A 84 -22.00 -11.17 -21.38
N HIS A 85 -21.63 -12.13 -22.22
CA HIS A 85 -22.54 -13.09 -22.83
C HIS A 85 -22.78 -14.33 -21.99
N MET A 86 -22.16 -14.42 -20.82
CA MET A 86 -22.27 -15.56 -19.90
C MET A 86 -23.04 -15.18 -18.63
N THR A 87 -23.64 -16.18 -18.01
CA THR A 87 -24.20 -16.08 -16.66
C THR A 87 -23.09 -16.00 -15.59
N VAL A 88 -23.46 -15.70 -14.36
CA VAL A 88 -22.53 -15.73 -13.21
C VAL A 88 -21.91 -17.13 -13.06
N PHE A 89 -22.74 -18.18 -13.15
CA PHE A 89 -22.28 -19.57 -13.06
C PHE A 89 -21.26 -19.90 -14.16
N GLU A 90 -21.53 -19.55 -15.40
CA GLU A 90 -20.64 -19.81 -16.53
C GLU A 90 -19.33 -19.06 -16.44
N ASN A 91 -19.35 -17.78 -15.98
CA ASN A 91 -18.13 -17.01 -15.71
C ASN A 91 -17.23 -17.71 -14.69
N VAL A 92 -17.79 -18.20 -13.57
CA VAL A 92 -17.02 -18.89 -12.53
C VAL A 92 -16.61 -20.31 -12.99
N ALA A 93 -17.45 -21.01 -13.77
CA ALA A 93 -17.14 -22.34 -14.28
C ALA A 93 -16.04 -22.36 -15.36
N PHE A 94 -15.85 -21.24 -16.05
CA PHE A 94 -14.98 -21.18 -17.25
C PHE A 94 -13.56 -21.73 -17.01
N PRO A 95 -12.82 -21.36 -15.94
CA PRO A 95 -11.48 -21.91 -15.69
C PRO A 95 -11.46 -23.42 -15.47
N LEU A 96 -12.53 -24.00 -14.93
CA LEU A 96 -12.64 -25.43 -14.67
C LEU A 96 -12.88 -26.24 -15.95
N VAL A 97 -13.54 -25.62 -16.93
CA VAL A 97 -13.92 -26.26 -18.20
C VAL A 97 -12.87 -26.07 -19.29
N HIS A 98 -12.33 -24.84 -19.38
CA HIS A 98 -11.43 -24.41 -20.47
C HIS A 98 -10.01 -24.12 -20.01
N GLY A 99 -9.75 -24.09 -18.69
CA GLY A 99 -8.42 -23.85 -18.13
C GLY A 99 -7.44 -25.01 -18.28
N GLY A 100 -6.19 -24.78 -17.90
CA GLY A 100 -5.13 -25.80 -17.92
C GLY A 100 -5.33 -26.94 -16.91
N PHE A 101 -6.16 -26.73 -15.88
CA PHE A 101 -6.49 -27.70 -14.82
C PHE A 101 -7.92 -28.19 -14.99
N ARG A 102 -8.12 -29.11 -15.92
CA ARG A 102 -9.45 -29.67 -16.18
C ARG A 102 -9.92 -30.52 -14.99
N VAL A 103 -11.10 -30.21 -14.49
CA VAL A 103 -11.81 -31.05 -13.50
C VAL A 103 -12.91 -31.88 -14.16
N PRO A 104 -13.25 -33.05 -13.58
CA PRO A 104 -14.38 -33.84 -14.06
C PRO A 104 -15.66 -33.00 -14.08
N ARG A 105 -16.45 -33.12 -15.15
CA ARG A 105 -17.73 -32.38 -15.31
C ARG A 105 -18.67 -32.53 -14.11
N SER A 106 -18.66 -33.69 -13.47
CA SER A 106 -19.45 -33.98 -12.26
C SER A 106 -19.08 -33.08 -11.07
N GLN A 107 -17.85 -32.57 -11.00
CA GLN A 107 -17.39 -31.70 -9.92
C GLN A 107 -17.56 -30.19 -10.19
N VAL A 108 -17.76 -29.81 -11.46
CA VAL A 108 -17.84 -28.38 -11.84
C VAL A 108 -18.96 -27.68 -11.09
N LYS A 109 -20.18 -28.25 -11.08
CA LYS A 109 -21.34 -27.65 -10.42
C LYS A 109 -21.10 -27.41 -8.94
N GLU A 110 -20.54 -28.40 -8.25
CA GLU A 110 -20.26 -28.30 -6.80
C GLU A 110 -19.17 -27.30 -6.48
N ARG A 111 -18.07 -27.25 -7.25
CA ARG A 111 -17.01 -26.27 -7.06
C ARG A 111 -17.49 -24.84 -7.32
N VAL A 112 -18.27 -24.62 -8.37
CA VAL A 112 -18.86 -23.31 -8.66
C VAL A 112 -19.81 -22.88 -7.54
N ARG A 113 -20.67 -23.80 -7.06
CA ARG A 113 -21.58 -23.52 -5.93
C ARG A 113 -20.80 -23.06 -4.70
N LYS A 114 -19.75 -23.80 -4.30
CA LYS A 114 -18.88 -23.42 -3.17
C LYS A 114 -18.21 -22.08 -3.38
N ALA A 115 -17.69 -21.79 -4.58
CA ALA A 115 -17.07 -20.51 -4.89
C ALA A 115 -18.07 -19.35 -4.81
N LEU A 116 -19.32 -19.54 -5.27
CA LEU A 116 -20.37 -18.54 -5.18
C LEU A 116 -20.86 -18.34 -3.72
N GLU A 117 -20.96 -19.40 -2.94
CA GLU A 117 -21.25 -19.30 -1.50
C GLU A 117 -20.17 -18.52 -0.75
N LEU A 118 -18.91 -18.76 -1.07
CA LEU A 118 -17.76 -18.10 -0.46
C LEU A 118 -17.80 -16.57 -0.58
N ILE A 119 -18.37 -16.07 -1.70
CA ILE A 119 -18.47 -14.63 -2.00
C ILE A 119 -19.89 -14.07 -1.82
N GLY A 120 -20.82 -14.85 -1.23
CA GLY A 120 -22.20 -14.43 -0.94
C GLY A 120 -23.11 -14.23 -2.17
N LEU A 121 -22.85 -14.92 -3.27
CA LEU A 121 -23.62 -14.80 -4.52
C LEU A 121 -24.28 -16.13 -4.98
N ALA A 122 -24.52 -17.06 -4.07
CA ALA A 122 -25.06 -18.39 -4.38
C ALA A 122 -26.35 -18.34 -5.20
N GLU A 123 -27.28 -17.42 -4.85
CA GLU A 123 -28.59 -17.29 -5.49
C GLU A 123 -28.55 -16.59 -6.87
N LEU A 124 -27.41 -16.01 -7.24
CA LEU A 124 -27.27 -15.25 -8.48
C LEU A 124 -26.65 -16.05 -9.62
N GLY A 125 -26.43 -17.35 -9.45
CA GLY A 125 -25.72 -18.19 -10.42
C GLY A 125 -26.27 -18.15 -11.83
N SER A 126 -27.60 -18.13 -12.01
CA SER A 126 -28.28 -18.09 -13.31
C SER A 126 -28.42 -16.69 -13.90
N ARG A 127 -28.06 -15.62 -13.14
CA ARG A 127 -28.25 -14.25 -13.59
C ARG A 127 -27.21 -13.89 -14.66
N PRO A 128 -27.57 -13.16 -15.74
CA PRO A 128 -26.63 -12.61 -16.69
C PRO A 128 -25.65 -11.66 -16.00
N ALA A 129 -24.35 -11.85 -16.22
CA ALA A 129 -23.31 -11.11 -15.51
C ALA A 129 -23.36 -9.57 -15.69
N PRO A 130 -23.79 -9.01 -16.86
CA PRO A 130 -23.92 -7.55 -17.01
C PRO A 130 -24.99 -6.90 -16.13
N LEU A 131 -25.94 -7.69 -15.60
CA LEU A 131 -27.02 -7.18 -14.72
C LEU A 131 -26.60 -7.07 -13.25
N LEU A 132 -25.35 -7.34 -12.96
CA LEU A 132 -24.77 -7.22 -11.61
C LEU A 132 -24.26 -5.79 -11.35
N SER A 133 -24.30 -5.36 -10.09
CA SER A 133 -23.58 -4.16 -9.65
C SER A 133 -22.06 -4.32 -9.75
N GLY A 134 -21.31 -3.22 -9.75
CA GLY A 134 -19.84 -3.27 -9.82
C GLY A 134 -19.21 -4.14 -8.73
N GLY A 135 -19.65 -4.02 -7.48
CA GLY A 135 -19.18 -4.87 -6.39
C GLY A 135 -19.54 -6.35 -6.57
N GLN A 136 -20.73 -6.67 -7.13
CA GLN A 136 -21.09 -8.04 -7.47
C GLN A 136 -20.22 -8.60 -8.61
N GLN A 137 -19.93 -7.80 -9.63
CA GLN A 137 -19.03 -8.20 -10.73
C GLN A 137 -17.61 -8.48 -10.21
N GLN A 138 -17.11 -7.65 -9.30
CA GLN A 138 -15.83 -7.87 -8.63
C GLN A 138 -15.83 -9.20 -7.87
N ARG A 139 -16.84 -9.46 -7.04
CA ARG A 139 -16.97 -10.74 -6.32
C ARG A 139 -17.02 -11.94 -7.29
N VAL A 140 -17.72 -11.85 -8.41
CA VAL A 140 -17.71 -12.90 -9.45
C VAL A 140 -16.30 -13.09 -10.02
N SER A 141 -15.56 -12.03 -10.31
CA SER A 141 -14.17 -12.11 -10.76
C SER A 141 -13.26 -12.81 -9.73
N LEU A 142 -13.46 -12.51 -8.44
CA LEU A 142 -12.77 -13.16 -7.34
C LEU A 142 -13.13 -14.66 -7.22
N ALA A 143 -14.42 -15.01 -7.29
CA ALA A 143 -14.84 -16.41 -7.29
C ALA A 143 -14.24 -17.20 -8.47
N ARG A 144 -14.19 -16.59 -9.66
CA ARG A 144 -13.55 -17.18 -10.84
C ARG A 144 -12.06 -17.42 -10.63
N ALA A 145 -11.36 -16.51 -9.96
CA ALA A 145 -9.94 -16.65 -9.64
C ALA A 145 -9.69 -17.73 -8.58
N LEU A 146 -10.64 -17.99 -7.69
CA LEU A 146 -10.53 -18.92 -6.56
C LEU A 146 -11.08 -20.33 -6.85
N VAL A 147 -11.94 -20.50 -7.85
CA VAL A 147 -12.73 -21.74 -8.07
C VAL A 147 -11.90 -23.01 -8.26
N TYR A 148 -10.64 -22.89 -8.70
CA TYR A 148 -9.73 -24.02 -8.86
C TYR A 148 -8.66 -24.11 -7.76
N GLU A 149 -8.83 -23.34 -6.67
CA GLU A 149 -7.97 -23.39 -5.48
C GLU A 149 -6.49 -23.09 -5.82
N PRO A 150 -6.19 -21.89 -6.33
CA PRO A 150 -4.83 -21.55 -6.76
C PRO A 150 -3.86 -21.44 -5.57
N ARG A 151 -2.57 -21.67 -5.82
CA ARG A 151 -1.52 -21.48 -4.79
C ARG A 151 -1.19 -20.01 -4.52
N LEU A 152 -1.40 -19.15 -5.51
CA LEU A 152 -1.12 -17.73 -5.44
C LEU A 152 -2.26 -16.95 -6.09
N LEU A 153 -2.76 -15.96 -5.40
CA LEU A 153 -3.76 -15.01 -5.91
C LEU A 153 -3.08 -13.71 -6.32
N LEU A 154 -3.34 -13.27 -7.55
CA LEU A 154 -2.81 -12.05 -8.13
C LEU A 154 -3.94 -11.05 -8.33
N LEU A 155 -3.85 -9.87 -7.74
CA LEU A 155 -4.90 -8.86 -7.74
C LEU A 155 -4.35 -7.54 -8.33
N ASP A 156 -4.81 -7.17 -9.53
CA ASP A 156 -4.38 -5.97 -10.26
C ASP A 156 -5.42 -4.86 -10.06
N GLU A 157 -5.22 -3.98 -9.09
CA GLU A 157 -6.11 -2.86 -8.72
C GLU A 157 -7.61 -3.24 -8.64
N PRO A 158 -7.99 -4.31 -7.92
CA PRO A 158 -9.33 -4.88 -8.02
C PRO A 158 -10.44 -3.97 -7.47
N LEU A 159 -10.11 -2.97 -6.63
CA LEU A 159 -11.06 -2.06 -6.01
C LEU A 159 -11.17 -0.69 -6.70
N SER A 160 -10.33 -0.42 -7.72
CA SER A 160 -10.18 0.90 -8.32
C SER A 160 -11.46 1.45 -8.99
N ASN A 161 -12.33 0.56 -9.48
CA ASN A 161 -13.57 0.92 -10.20
C ASN A 161 -14.81 1.03 -9.29
N LEU A 162 -14.63 0.98 -7.96
CA LEU A 162 -15.70 1.11 -6.98
C LEU A 162 -15.79 2.54 -6.44
N ASP A 163 -17.00 2.96 -6.07
CA ASP A 163 -17.17 4.19 -5.29
C ASP A 163 -16.53 4.07 -3.89
N ALA A 164 -16.29 5.20 -3.23
CA ALA A 164 -15.52 5.25 -1.99
C ALA A 164 -16.12 4.39 -0.86
N LYS A 165 -17.47 4.43 -0.70
CA LYS A 165 -18.14 3.68 0.37
C LYS A 165 -18.06 2.17 0.13
N LEU A 166 -18.38 1.75 -1.09
CA LEU A 166 -18.33 0.34 -1.47
C LEU A 166 -16.89 -0.20 -1.44
N ARG A 167 -15.89 0.63 -1.78
CA ARG A 167 -14.48 0.29 -1.71
C ARG A 167 -14.05 -0.01 -0.26
N GLU A 168 -14.48 0.81 0.70
CA GLU A 168 -14.19 0.59 2.11
C GLU A 168 -14.78 -0.73 2.63
N GLU A 169 -16.06 -1.01 2.31
CA GLU A 169 -16.72 -2.26 2.66
C GLU A 169 -16.01 -3.47 2.03
N MET A 170 -15.73 -3.41 0.73
CA MET A 170 -15.09 -4.49 -0.02
C MET A 170 -13.64 -4.75 0.39
N ARG A 171 -12.93 -3.74 0.89
CA ARG A 171 -11.58 -3.87 1.43
C ARG A 171 -11.55 -4.80 2.64
N LEU A 172 -12.45 -4.57 3.60
CA LEU A 172 -12.56 -5.43 4.80
C LEU A 172 -12.99 -6.85 4.45
N GLU A 173 -14.00 -7.01 3.59
CA GLU A 173 -14.46 -8.33 3.14
C GLU A 173 -13.35 -9.11 2.42
N LEU A 174 -12.56 -8.44 1.57
CA LEU A 174 -11.44 -9.07 0.87
C LEU A 174 -10.38 -9.56 1.86
N ARG A 175 -10.03 -8.75 2.87
CA ARG A 175 -9.05 -9.15 3.91
C ARG A 175 -9.56 -10.37 4.67
N GLU A 176 -10.80 -10.35 5.16
CA GLU A 176 -11.41 -11.49 5.88
C GLU A 176 -11.44 -12.76 5.04
N LEU A 177 -11.74 -12.63 3.75
CA LEU A 177 -11.75 -13.75 2.82
C LEU A 177 -10.37 -14.38 2.66
N ILE A 178 -9.34 -13.56 2.43
CA ILE A 178 -7.95 -14.04 2.25
C ILE A 178 -7.45 -14.70 3.54
N ASP A 179 -7.71 -14.10 4.70
CA ASP A 179 -7.32 -14.65 6.00
C ASP A 179 -7.96 -16.03 6.26
N ARG A 180 -9.24 -16.18 5.89
CA ARG A 180 -9.96 -17.46 6.00
C ARG A 180 -9.40 -18.53 5.07
N LEU A 181 -9.01 -18.13 3.84
CA LEU A 181 -8.48 -19.06 2.84
C LEU A 181 -7.00 -19.36 3.03
N LYS A 182 -6.26 -18.52 3.75
CA LYS A 182 -4.80 -18.59 3.94
C LYS A 182 -4.05 -18.72 2.60
N ILE A 183 -4.49 -17.98 1.59
CA ILE A 183 -3.89 -18.00 0.26
C ILE A 183 -2.84 -16.90 0.13
N SER A 184 -1.64 -17.25 -0.33
CA SER A 184 -0.61 -16.26 -0.65
C SER A 184 -1.14 -15.30 -1.70
N THR A 185 -1.01 -13.99 -1.47
CA THR A 185 -1.59 -12.95 -2.32
C THR A 185 -0.57 -11.90 -2.71
N LEU A 186 -0.48 -11.61 -4.01
CA LEU A 186 0.20 -10.44 -4.55
C LEU A 186 -0.83 -9.43 -5.01
N TYR A 187 -0.84 -8.28 -4.37
CA TYR A 187 -1.77 -7.18 -4.62
C TYR A 187 -1.05 -6.00 -5.25
N VAL A 188 -1.66 -5.36 -6.23
CA VAL A 188 -1.15 -4.14 -6.84
C VAL A 188 -2.17 -3.03 -6.63
N THR A 189 -1.71 -1.89 -6.11
CA THR A 189 -2.52 -0.69 -5.96
C THR A 189 -1.67 0.58 -6.00
N HIS A 190 -2.31 1.71 -6.25
CA HIS A 190 -1.78 3.04 -6.00
C HIS A 190 -2.45 3.72 -4.78
N ASP A 191 -3.45 3.06 -4.18
CA ASP A 191 -4.18 3.53 -3.00
C ASP A 191 -3.43 3.13 -1.72
N GLN A 192 -3.04 4.16 -0.94
CA GLN A 192 -2.27 3.98 0.30
C GLN A 192 -3.10 3.30 1.39
N GLU A 193 -4.38 3.63 1.49
CA GLU A 193 -5.27 3.04 2.51
C GLU A 193 -5.50 1.55 2.23
N GLU A 194 -5.65 1.17 0.95
CA GLU A 194 -5.74 -0.24 0.59
C GLU A 194 -4.49 -1.01 1.03
N ALA A 195 -3.30 -0.46 0.72
CA ALA A 195 -2.05 -1.09 1.10
C ALA A 195 -1.89 -1.22 2.63
N LEU A 196 -2.20 -0.16 3.39
CA LEU A 196 -2.06 -0.15 4.85
C LEU A 196 -3.05 -1.10 5.55
N VAL A 197 -4.27 -1.26 5.02
CA VAL A 197 -5.31 -2.09 5.64
C VAL A 197 -5.20 -3.57 5.27
N LEU A 198 -4.86 -3.85 3.99
CA LEU A 198 -4.92 -5.21 3.46
C LEU A 198 -3.64 -6.03 3.71
N SER A 199 -2.49 -5.38 3.84
CA SER A 199 -1.20 -6.06 3.70
C SER A 199 -0.61 -6.58 5.00
N ASP A 200 0.06 -7.72 4.94
CA ASP A 200 1.04 -8.14 5.94
C ASP A 200 2.39 -7.46 5.68
N ARG A 201 2.73 -7.26 4.39
CA ARG A 201 3.92 -6.56 3.93
C ARG A 201 3.59 -5.64 2.74
N ILE A 202 4.25 -4.50 2.67
CA ILE A 202 4.14 -3.53 1.57
C ILE A 202 5.53 -3.34 0.96
N ALA A 203 5.62 -3.47 -0.36
CA ALA A 203 6.80 -3.08 -1.13
C ALA A 203 6.48 -1.78 -1.89
N VAL A 204 7.08 -0.67 -1.46
CA VAL A 204 6.89 0.64 -2.11
C VAL A 204 7.78 0.72 -3.34
N MET A 205 7.16 0.88 -4.51
CA MET A 205 7.84 0.92 -5.80
C MET A 205 7.88 2.34 -6.38
N ARG A 206 9.02 2.68 -6.99
CA ARG A 206 9.21 3.87 -7.80
C ARG A 206 10.20 3.60 -8.92
N ASP A 207 9.94 4.10 -10.12
CA ASP A 207 10.84 4.05 -11.28
C ASP A 207 11.37 2.63 -11.58
N GLY A 208 10.52 1.61 -11.42
CA GLY A 208 10.85 0.20 -11.67
C GLY A 208 11.62 -0.51 -10.55
N GLN A 209 11.79 0.11 -9.39
CA GLN A 209 12.54 -0.44 -8.25
C GLN A 209 11.69 -0.47 -6.97
N ILE A 210 11.99 -1.40 -6.06
CA ILE A 210 11.48 -1.38 -4.68
C ILE A 210 12.40 -0.48 -3.87
N LEU A 211 11.83 0.59 -3.27
CA LEU A 211 12.55 1.54 -2.42
C LEU A 211 12.58 1.12 -0.97
N GLN A 212 11.50 0.50 -0.51
CA GLN A 212 11.36 -0.02 0.84
C GLN A 212 10.35 -1.14 0.86
N GLU A 213 10.62 -2.19 1.64
CA GLU A 213 9.68 -3.26 1.95
C GLU A 213 9.63 -3.44 3.47
N GLY A 214 8.43 -3.64 4.01
CA GLY A 214 8.20 -3.80 5.45
C GLY A 214 6.73 -4.02 5.79
N SER A 215 6.43 -4.16 7.08
CA SER A 215 5.06 -4.14 7.57
C SER A 215 4.41 -2.76 7.33
N PRO A 216 3.07 -2.65 7.30
CA PRO A 216 2.38 -1.37 7.18
C PRO A 216 2.85 -0.32 8.19
N ARG A 217 3.11 -0.72 9.44
CA ARG A 217 3.61 0.18 10.48
C ARG A 217 5.03 0.68 10.18
N GLU A 218 5.94 -0.18 9.76
CA GLU A 218 7.32 0.21 9.41
C GLU A 218 7.33 1.18 8.22
N ILE A 219 6.53 0.90 7.17
CA ILE A 219 6.44 1.78 6.00
C ILE A 219 5.90 3.18 6.38
N TYR A 220 4.92 3.24 7.30
CA TYR A 220 4.29 4.50 7.71
C TYR A 220 5.10 5.29 8.74
N LEU A 221 5.62 4.61 9.80
CA LEU A 221 6.27 5.24 10.94
C LEU A 221 7.79 5.40 10.76
N ASP A 222 8.43 4.49 10.01
CA ASP A 222 9.89 4.45 9.83
C ASP A 222 10.27 4.48 8.33
N PRO A 223 9.86 5.52 7.57
CA PRO A 223 10.17 5.62 6.16
C PRO A 223 11.68 5.84 5.95
N LEU A 224 12.28 5.06 5.04
CA LEU A 224 13.72 5.09 4.77
C LEU A 224 14.16 6.23 3.84
N ASN A 225 13.21 6.90 3.16
CA ASN A 225 13.50 8.03 2.30
C ASN A 225 12.31 8.99 2.18
N PRO A 226 12.53 10.24 1.76
CA PRO A 226 11.48 11.25 1.68
C PRO A 226 10.32 10.87 0.75
N PHE A 227 10.60 10.10 -0.32
CA PHE A 227 9.54 9.66 -1.23
C PHE A 227 8.57 8.71 -0.51
N VAL A 228 9.07 7.69 0.20
CA VAL A 228 8.19 6.77 0.95
C VAL A 228 7.38 7.54 1.98
N ALA A 229 8.01 8.44 2.74
CA ALA A 229 7.34 9.26 3.74
C ALA A 229 6.19 10.10 3.16
N SER A 230 6.41 10.76 2.01
CA SER A 230 5.41 11.60 1.35
C SER A 230 4.39 10.81 0.55
N PHE A 231 4.76 9.63 0.06
CA PHE A 231 3.87 8.79 -0.75
C PHE A 231 2.91 7.98 0.11
N VAL A 232 3.29 7.56 1.33
CA VAL A 232 2.44 6.72 2.20
C VAL A 232 1.76 7.56 3.29
N GLY A 233 1.32 8.75 2.95
CA GLY A 233 0.61 9.69 3.82
C GLY A 233 1.21 11.08 3.77
N LYS A 234 0.55 12.03 4.42
CA LYS A 234 1.09 13.38 4.56
C LYS A 234 2.23 13.38 5.57
N ALA A 235 3.25 14.20 5.33
CA ALA A 235 4.37 14.35 6.25
C ALA A 235 4.91 15.78 6.23
N ASN A 236 5.33 16.28 7.38
CA ASN A 236 6.16 17.46 7.50
C ASN A 236 7.62 17.06 7.34
N PHE A 237 8.39 17.86 6.60
CA PHE A 237 9.83 17.69 6.43
C PHE A 237 10.55 18.96 6.88
N VAL A 238 11.57 18.78 7.69
CA VAL A 238 12.41 19.88 8.15
C VAL A 238 13.87 19.43 8.11
N ASP A 239 14.67 20.08 7.27
CA ASP A 239 16.09 19.75 7.18
C ASP A 239 16.83 20.26 8.41
N GLY A 240 17.81 19.51 8.85
CA GLY A 240 18.59 19.83 10.03
C GLY A 240 19.96 19.16 10.07
N SER A 241 20.72 19.51 11.08
CA SER A 241 22.04 18.90 11.37
C SER A 241 22.06 18.34 12.79
N VAL A 242 22.66 17.18 12.94
CA VAL A 242 22.84 16.53 14.24
C VAL A 242 23.79 17.34 15.10
N GLU A 243 23.37 17.82 16.28
CA GLU A 243 24.18 18.64 17.19
C GLU A 243 24.88 17.83 18.26
N GLY A 244 24.28 16.74 18.73
CA GLY A 244 24.88 16.00 19.84
C GLY A 244 24.15 14.72 20.16
N GLN A 245 24.82 13.89 20.94
CA GLN A 245 24.24 12.69 21.51
C GLN A 245 23.65 13.02 22.89
N LYS A 246 22.37 12.70 23.02
CA LYS A 246 21.68 12.32 24.25
C LYS A 246 21.57 13.41 25.32
N ASP A 247 20.34 13.80 25.50
CA ASP A 247 19.93 14.21 26.85
C ASP A 247 19.96 12.99 27.81
N GLU A 248 19.68 13.22 29.07
CA GLU A 248 19.64 12.19 30.14
C GLU A 248 18.70 11.01 29.85
N ARG A 249 17.78 11.15 28.87
CA ARG A 249 16.82 10.12 28.41
C ARG A 249 17.19 9.47 27.05
N GLY A 250 18.39 9.76 26.54
CA GLY A 250 18.93 9.12 25.34
C GLY A 250 18.51 9.74 24.02
N GLY A 251 17.78 10.87 23.98
CA GLY A 251 17.38 11.54 22.75
C GLY A 251 18.55 12.17 21.98
N ILE A 252 18.41 12.29 20.68
CA ILE A 252 19.37 12.93 19.77
C ILE A 252 18.87 14.34 19.45
N ALA A 253 19.74 15.35 19.67
CA ALA A 253 19.43 16.74 19.35
C ALA A 253 19.77 17.05 17.89
N ILE A 254 18.80 17.60 17.17
CA ILE A 254 18.92 18.03 15.78
C ILE A 254 18.60 19.52 15.71
N ARG A 255 19.53 20.33 15.20
CA ARG A 255 19.27 21.73 14.90
C ARG A 255 18.52 21.88 13.62
N THR A 256 17.38 22.55 13.68
CA THR A 256 16.49 22.79 12.55
C THR A 256 16.03 24.25 12.49
N PRO A 257 15.43 24.71 11.40
CA PRO A 257 14.79 26.03 11.35
C PRO A 257 13.60 26.22 12.30
N LEU A 258 13.01 25.14 12.84
CA LEU A 258 12.02 25.21 13.94
C LEU A 258 12.66 25.53 15.28
N GLY A 259 13.94 25.26 15.42
CA GLY A 259 14.72 25.23 16.66
C GLY A 259 15.38 23.88 16.87
N GLN A 260 15.82 23.63 18.09
CA GLN A 260 16.34 22.30 18.44
C GLN A 260 15.21 21.30 18.62
N LEU A 261 15.26 20.20 17.85
CA LEU A 261 14.38 19.05 17.97
C LEU A 261 15.11 17.90 18.66
N ILE A 262 14.46 17.29 19.62
CA ILE A 262 14.92 16.04 20.26
C ILE A 262 14.15 14.90 19.64
N CYS A 263 14.81 13.93 19.02
CA CYS A 263 14.21 12.71 18.51
C CYS A 263 14.63 11.49 19.34
N ALA A 264 13.81 10.44 19.33
CA ALA A 264 14.15 9.18 19.98
C ALA A 264 15.33 8.50 19.26
N PRO A 265 16.22 7.80 19.98
CA PRO A 265 17.41 7.18 19.41
C PRO A 265 17.03 5.93 18.60
N ARG A 266 16.81 6.11 17.29
CA ARG A 266 16.50 5.01 16.36
C ARG A 266 17.65 4.68 15.40
N LEU A 267 18.63 5.58 15.27
CA LEU A 267 19.76 5.51 14.33
C LEU A 267 21.07 5.92 15.00
N ASP A 268 22.16 5.30 14.59
CA ASP A 268 23.50 5.76 14.93
C ASP A 268 23.84 6.98 14.04
N LEU A 269 23.45 8.17 14.48
CA LEU A 269 23.73 9.44 13.80
C LEU A 269 25.03 10.04 14.30
N THR A 270 25.81 10.65 13.41
CA THR A 270 27.06 11.33 13.73
C THR A 270 26.83 12.85 13.86
N ILE A 271 27.58 13.49 14.79
CA ILE A 271 27.50 14.94 14.96
C ILE A 271 27.90 15.63 13.65
N GLY A 272 27.11 16.64 13.26
CA GLY A 272 27.28 17.37 11.99
C GLY A 272 26.63 16.73 10.79
N GLU A 273 26.08 15.50 10.90
CA GLU A 273 25.38 14.83 9.82
C GLU A 273 24.13 15.61 9.40
N GLN A 274 23.94 15.79 8.08
CA GLN A 274 22.76 16.43 7.50
C GLN A 274 21.65 15.41 7.36
N VAL A 275 20.47 15.76 7.86
CA VAL A 275 19.31 14.88 7.92
C VAL A 275 18.02 15.64 7.59
N SER A 276 17.02 14.94 7.09
CA SER A 276 15.64 15.44 7.06
C SER A 276 14.87 14.83 8.22
N VAL A 277 14.37 15.67 9.09
CA VAL A 277 13.42 15.30 10.15
C VAL A 277 12.04 15.16 9.52
N VAL A 278 11.35 14.09 9.82
CA VAL A 278 10.00 13.80 9.33
C VAL A 278 9.04 13.52 10.49
N PHE A 279 7.86 14.12 10.45
CA PHE A 279 6.78 13.87 11.42
C PHE A 279 5.42 14.04 10.77
N ARG A 280 4.44 13.31 11.27
CA ARG A 280 3.10 13.29 10.68
C ARG A 280 2.25 14.48 11.17
N PRO A 281 1.31 15.02 10.35
CA PRO A 281 0.42 16.11 10.78
C PRO A 281 -0.45 15.74 11.98
N GLU A 282 -0.87 14.49 12.12
CA GLU A 282 -1.64 13.98 13.25
C GLU A 282 -0.86 13.87 14.56
N ASP A 283 0.47 13.82 14.49
CA ASP A 283 1.38 13.81 15.66
C ASP A 283 1.75 15.21 16.14
N VAL A 284 1.27 16.25 15.44
CA VAL A 284 1.49 17.64 15.80
C VAL A 284 0.37 18.11 16.73
N HIS A 285 0.68 18.20 18.02
CA HIS A 285 -0.26 18.71 19.02
C HIS A 285 -0.25 20.24 19.02
N VAL A 286 -1.47 20.82 19.01
CA VAL A 286 -1.67 22.27 19.00
C VAL A 286 -2.39 22.68 20.28
N ARG A 287 -1.83 23.65 21.01
CA ARG A 287 -2.40 24.23 22.22
C ARG A 287 -2.59 25.74 22.05
N THR A 288 -3.60 26.29 22.72
CA THR A 288 -3.86 27.74 22.77
C THR A 288 -3.30 28.38 24.03
N ASP A 289 -2.84 27.57 24.97
CA ASP A 289 -2.19 28.01 26.21
C ASP A 289 -0.67 27.92 26.07
N SER A 290 0.05 28.83 26.76
CA SER A 290 1.51 28.88 26.78
C SER A 290 2.12 28.11 27.96
N SER A 291 1.35 27.27 28.63
CA SER A 291 1.79 26.50 29.79
C SER A 291 2.39 25.16 29.34
N GLY A 292 3.71 25.07 29.31
CA GLY A 292 4.45 23.84 29.14
C GLY A 292 5.87 24.11 28.63
N HIS A 293 6.88 23.66 29.37
CA HIS A 293 8.27 23.58 28.90
C HIS A 293 8.59 22.14 28.51
N ASP A 294 7.71 21.52 27.72
CA ASP A 294 7.93 20.19 27.20
C ASP A 294 8.91 20.25 26.01
N ARG A 295 9.59 19.16 25.77
CA ARG A 295 10.53 19.02 24.64
C ARG A 295 9.81 19.23 23.33
N ASN A 296 10.48 19.81 22.34
CA ASN A 296 9.94 20.06 21.01
C ASN A 296 8.66 20.91 21.02
N THR A 297 8.67 21.97 21.84
CA THR A 297 7.55 22.91 21.96
C THR A 297 7.93 24.24 21.34
N PHE A 298 7.13 24.74 20.39
CA PHE A 298 7.43 25.92 19.60
C PHE A 298 6.24 26.87 19.53
N PRO A 299 6.44 28.19 19.67
CA PRO A 299 5.39 29.17 19.43
C PRO A 299 5.11 29.29 17.93
N GLY A 300 3.83 29.34 17.56
CA GLY A 300 3.40 29.45 16.17
C GLY A 300 2.21 30.38 15.99
N VAL A 301 1.93 30.70 14.72
CA VAL A 301 0.77 31.47 14.29
C VAL A 301 0.00 30.68 13.24
N VAL A 302 -1.29 30.53 13.41
CA VAL A 302 -2.16 29.81 12.49
C VAL A 302 -2.30 30.61 11.20
N GLU A 303 -1.83 30.08 10.08
CA GLU A 303 -1.98 30.70 8.76
C GLU A 303 -3.24 30.26 8.02
N ARG A 304 -3.60 28.97 8.13
CA ARG A 304 -4.77 28.43 7.46
C ARG A 304 -5.50 27.43 8.32
N VAL A 305 -6.83 27.41 8.23
CA VAL A 305 -7.72 26.46 8.89
C VAL A 305 -8.70 25.92 7.86
N ILE A 306 -8.76 24.61 7.67
CA ILE A 306 -9.66 23.94 6.73
C ILE A 306 -10.42 22.84 7.47
N PHE A 307 -11.75 23.00 7.57
CA PHE A 307 -12.61 21.98 8.14
C PHE A 307 -12.95 20.91 7.10
N VAL A 308 -12.67 19.64 7.42
CA VAL A 308 -12.92 18.50 6.53
C VAL A 308 -13.85 17.45 7.12
N GLY A 309 -14.79 17.89 7.99
CA GLY A 309 -15.79 17.06 8.61
C GLY A 309 -15.34 16.48 9.96
N ASN A 310 -14.61 15.40 9.97
CA ASN A 310 -14.14 14.72 11.18
C ASN A 310 -12.89 15.35 11.82
N LYS A 311 -12.17 16.20 11.09
CA LYS A 311 -10.94 16.86 11.52
C LYS A 311 -10.79 18.25 10.92
N ILE A 312 -9.85 19.00 11.44
CA ILE A 312 -9.39 20.27 10.92
C ILE A 312 -7.94 20.08 10.42
N LEU A 313 -7.68 20.48 9.18
CA LEU A 313 -6.33 20.63 8.65
C LEU A 313 -5.89 22.06 8.91
N CYS A 314 -4.73 22.25 9.54
CA CYS A 314 -4.20 23.57 9.76
C CYS A 314 -2.74 23.67 9.31
N GLU A 315 -2.39 24.88 8.85
CA GLU A 315 -1.03 25.27 8.54
C GLU A 315 -0.61 26.31 9.58
N ILE A 316 0.48 26.05 10.27
CA ILE A 316 0.97 26.85 11.38
C ILE A 316 2.38 27.34 11.05
N ARG A 317 2.61 28.67 11.07
CA ARG A 317 3.93 29.25 10.92
C ARG A 317 4.67 29.19 12.23
N VAL A 318 5.78 28.43 12.24
CA VAL A 318 6.73 28.35 13.36
C VAL A 318 8.08 28.88 12.87
N GLY A 319 8.46 30.07 13.28
CA GLY A 319 9.62 30.76 12.69
C GLY A 319 9.49 30.91 11.16
N SER A 320 10.41 30.33 10.42
CA SER A 320 10.38 30.33 8.94
C SER A 320 9.68 29.10 8.33
N VAL A 321 9.29 28.11 9.13
CA VAL A 321 8.73 26.84 8.67
C VAL A 321 7.20 26.86 8.72
N LEU A 322 6.56 26.29 7.72
CA LEU A 322 5.14 26.02 7.71
C LEU A 322 4.90 24.57 8.13
N VAL A 323 4.31 24.38 9.30
CA VAL A 323 3.99 23.07 9.86
C VAL A 323 2.53 22.72 9.59
N GLN A 324 2.28 21.56 9.02
CA GLN A 324 0.92 21.01 8.85
C GLN A 324 0.52 20.22 10.09
N SER A 325 -0.72 20.41 10.57
CA SER A 325 -1.28 19.62 11.67
C SER A 325 -2.71 19.18 11.34
N GLU A 326 -3.07 18.01 11.84
CA GLU A 326 -4.43 17.48 11.81
C GLU A 326 -4.98 17.43 13.24
N ILE A 327 -6.01 18.22 13.53
CA ILE A 327 -6.58 18.34 14.87
C ILE A 327 -8.06 17.96 14.89
N ASN A 328 -8.56 17.65 16.08
CA ASN A 328 -9.96 17.28 16.27
C ASN A 328 -10.91 18.39 15.76
N ALA A 329 -11.97 17.99 15.05
CA ALA A 329 -12.98 18.88 14.46
C ALA A 329 -13.65 19.85 15.47
N ARG A 330 -13.64 19.53 16.76
CA ARG A 330 -14.24 20.35 17.83
C ARG A 330 -13.28 21.40 18.39
N PHE A 331 -12.02 21.36 18.02
CA PHE A 331 -11.04 22.33 18.49
C PHE A 331 -11.29 23.68 17.82
N LYS A 332 -11.30 24.74 18.63
CA LYS A 332 -11.56 26.11 18.12
C LYS A 332 -10.24 26.79 17.77
N LEU A 333 -9.94 26.87 16.50
CA LEU A 333 -8.80 27.60 15.96
C LEU A 333 -9.29 28.70 15.01
N GLN A 334 -8.61 29.84 15.05
CA GLN A 334 -8.85 30.97 14.12
C GLN A 334 -7.55 31.33 13.41
N GLN A 335 -7.66 31.70 12.16
CA GLN A 335 -6.55 32.25 11.40
C GLN A 335 -5.97 33.50 12.09
N GLY A 336 -4.66 33.62 12.15
CA GLY A 336 -3.94 34.66 12.90
C GLY A 336 -3.79 34.36 14.41
N GLY A 337 -4.43 33.32 14.91
CA GLY A 337 -4.33 32.91 16.31
C GLY A 337 -2.94 32.45 16.70
N LYS A 338 -2.46 32.86 17.87
CA LYS A 338 -1.21 32.37 18.45
C LYS A 338 -1.46 31.01 19.09
N VAL A 339 -0.58 30.07 18.83
CA VAL A 339 -0.63 28.70 19.33
C VAL A 339 0.75 28.21 19.75
N THR A 340 0.76 27.14 20.51
CA THR A 340 1.96 26.36 20.81
C THR A 340 1.86 25.03 20.07
N VAL A 341 2.88 24.71 19.27
CA VAL A 341 3.06 23.44 18.56
C VAL A 341 3.96 22.54 19.39
N GLU A 342 3.54 21.32 19.63
CA GLU A 342 4.29 20.30 20.37
C GLU A 342 4.39 19.05 19.53
N ILE A 343 5.60 18.43 19.47
CA ILE A 343 5.88 17.20 18.72
C ILE A 343 6.60 16.23 19.64
N SER A 344 5.99 15.08 19.92
CA SER A 344 6.61 14.06 20.77
C SER A 344 7.88 13.50 20.13
N PRO A 345 8.97 13.30 20.89
CA PRO A 345 10.24 12.76 20.36
C PRO A 345 10.09 11.40 19.66
N GLU A 346 9.16 10.57 20.11
CA GLU A 346 8.87 9.25 19.58
C GLU A 346 8.19 9.29 18.19
N CYS A 347 7.52 10.40 17.88
CA CYS A 347 6.82 10.63 16.61
C CYS A 347 7.74 11.23 15.52
N ILE A 348 9.00 11.50 15.86
CA ILE A 348 9.96 12.10 14.94
C ILE A 348 10.79 11.01 14.28
N GLY A 349 10.65 10.87 12.96
CA GLY A 349 11.54 10.10 12.12
C GLY A 349 12.72 10.92 11.63
N VAL A 350 13.83 10.26 11.31
CA VAL A 350 15.03 10.91 10.76
C VAL A 350 15.48 10.16 9.51
N ILE A 351 15.62 10.89 8.42
CA ILE A 351 16.06 10.34 7.12
C ILE A 351 17.43 10.98 6.80
N ARG A 352 18.42 10.13 6.54
CA ARG A 352 19.76 10.57 6.13
C ARG A 352 19.72 11.12 4.71
N HIS A 353 20.39 12.24 4.47
CA HIS A 353 20.67 12.66 3.11
C HIS A 353 21.71 11.67 2.51
N LYS A 354 21.35 10.96 1.44
CA LYS A 354 22.33 10.16 0.71
C LYS A 354 23.40 11.12 0.15
N GLN A 355 24.66 10.89 0.52
CA GLN A 355 25.80 11.53 -0.10
C GLN A 355 25.90 11.16 -1.58
#